data_cd568f9ced0d49ff0df03ea69f5fcdbc
#
_entry.id   cd568f9ced0d49ff0df03ea69f5fcdbc
#
_cell.length_a   1.000
_cell.length_b   1.000
_cell.length_c   1.000
_cell.angle_alpha   90.00
_cell.angle_beta   90.00
_cell.angle_gamma   90.00
#
_symmetry.space_group_name_H-M   'P 1'
#
loop_
_entity.id
_entity.type
_entity.pdbx_description
1 polymer ?
#
loop_
_entity_poly.entity_id
_entity_poly.type
_entity_poly.pdbx_seq_one_letter_code
_entity_poly.pdbx_strand_id
1 'polypeptide(L)'
;LTLKAECLIEQRQFEAARSVLHSLHAAGPRHIASLQLLLRAEQGCANWVEVVRLARLLQKRDALASEAAAGVVVAARLSQLTAQAGDLQRLQRTWRSMDEQEHRHPRLAAVVARAFAAQSDEAAARRVLELALEAEWDAELVLLYGQTVAAEALPRIEQAEAWLLRRPQDAELLLTLGRLCLLQQLWGKAQRYLEASDALSSEAGSQDFSAALALAQLFEQQGRADAARQHYRRAALGRQGKS
;
A
#
# COMPACT_ATOMS: atom_id res chain seq x y z
N LEU A 1 -11.64 -24.77 -30.89
CA LEU A 1 -11.72 -23.36 -30.46
C LEU A 1 -10.75 -23.08 -29.31
N THR A 2 -10.61 -23.98 -28.32
CA THR A 2 -9.70 -23.81 -27.15
C THR A 2 -8.24 -23.69 -27.61
N LEU A 3 -7.75 -24.60 -28.47
CA LEU A 3 -6.40 -24.52 -29.05
C LEU A 3 -6.16 -23.20 -29.81
N LYS A 4 -7.19 -22.73 -30.56
CA LYS A 4 -7.08 -21.44 -31.25
C LYS A 4 -6.92 -20.29 -30.29
N ALA A 5 -7.65 -20.27 -29.17
CA ALA A 5 -7.54 -19.25 -28.15
C ALA A 5 -6.15 -19.29 -27.45
N GLU A 6 -5.62 -20.48 -27.21
CA GLU A 6 -4.29 -20.68 -26.63
C GLU A 6 -3.20 -20.11 -27.55
N CYS A 7 -3.20 -20.46 -28.85
CA CYS A 7 -2.27 -19.88 -29.81
C CYS A 7 -2.34 -18.33 -29.86
N LEU A 8 -3.57 -17.78 -29.83
CA LEU A 8 -3.77 -16.32 -29.81
C LEU A 8 -3.19 -15.66 -28.57
N ILE A 9 -3.32 -16.30 -27.39
CA ILE A 9 -2.74 -15.82 -26.14
C ILE A 9 -1.20 -15.83 -26.22
N GLU A 10 -0.61 -16.90 -26.74
CA GLU A 10 0.84 -17.00 -26.96
C GLU A 10 1.36 -15.91 -27.91
N GLN A 11 0.59 -15.57 -28.93
CA GLN A 11 0.87 -14.47 -29.85
C GLN A 11 0.54 -13.08 -29.27
N ARG A 12 0.13 -12.99 -27.98
CA ARG A 12 -0.34 -11.76 -27.32
C ARG A 12 -1.54 -11.07 -27.99
N GLN A 13 -2.31 -11.81 -28.78
CA GLN A 13 -3.55 -11.33 -29.41
C GLN A 13 -4.75 -11.53 -28.46
N PHE A 14 -4.69 -10.87 -27.29
CA PHE A 14 -5.60 -11.11 -26.19
C PHE A 14 -7.08 -10.79 -26.53
N GLU A 15 -7.33 -9.71 -27.27
CA GLU A 15 -8.68 -9.33 -27.71
C GLU A 15 -9.31 -10.40 -28.63
N ALA A 16 -8.52 -10.93 -29.54
CA ALA A 16 -8.98 -12.01 -30.43
C ALA A 16 -9.24 -13.31 -29.65
N ALA A 17 -8.34 -13.65 -28.71
CA ALA A 17 -8.52 -14.80 -27.84
C ALA A 17 -9.78 -14.68 -26.98
N ARG A 18 -10.03 -13.51 -26.39
CA ARG A 18 -11.24 -13.19 -25.62
C ARG A 18 -12.50 -13.42 -26.44
N SER A 19 -12.55 -12.89 -27.67
CA SER A 19 -13.70 -13.04 -28.56
C SER A 19 -14.00 -14.50 -28.87
N VAL A 20 -12.97 -15.30 -29.16
CA VAL A 20 -13.10 -16.75 -29.41
C VAL A 20 -13.63 -17.48 -28.18
N LEU A 21 -13.13 -17.14 -26.98
CA LEU A 21 -13.56 -17.79 -25.74
C LEU A 21 -14.98 -17.39 -25.33
N HIS A 22 -15.38 -16.15 -25.54
CA HIS A 22 -16.79 -15.74 -25.34
C HIS A 22 -17.74 -16.47 -26.27
N SER A 23 -17.39 -16.63 -27.55
CA SER A 23 -18.18 -17.42 -28.50
C SER A 23 -18.30 -18.90 -28.08
N LEU A 24 -17.20 -19.46 -27.55
CA LEU A 24 -17.19 -20.82 -27.00
C LEU A 24 -18.13 -20.94 -25.79
N HIS A 25 -18.11 -19.98 -24.88
CA HIS A 25 -18.94 -19.98 -23.68
C HIS A 25 -20.43 -19.69 -23.95
N ALA A 26 -20.77 -19.06 -25.09
CA ALA A 26 -22.14 -18.87 -25.53
C ALA A 26 -22.72 -20.14 -26.15
N ALA A 27 -21.87 -20.98 -26.76
CA ALA A 27 -22.28 -22.19 -27.49
C ALA A 27 -22.36 -23.45 -26.60
N GLY A 28 -21.83 -23.41 -25.35
CA GLY A 28 -21.82 -24.61 -24.51
C GLY A 28 -21.31 -24.40 -23.07
N PRO A 29 -21.10 -25.50 -22.35
CA PRO A 29 -20.70 -25.43 -20.94
C PRO A 29 -19.31 -24.79 -20.78
N ARG A 30 -19.16 -24.02 -19.71
CA ARG A 30 -17.90 -23.33 -19.36
C ARG A 30 -16.96 -24.31 -18.67
N HIS A 31 -16.11 -24.97 -19.43
CA HIS A 31 -15.08 -25.86 -18.91
C HIS A 31 -13.98 -25.09 -18.21
N ILE A 32 -13.36 -25.70 -17.18
CA ILE A 32 -12.30 -25.10 -16.36
C ILE A 32 -11.15 -24.58 -17.24
N ALA A 33 -10.67 -25.40 -18.18
CA ALA A 33 -9.58 -25.01 -19.08
C ALA A 33 -9.90 -23.74 -19.89
N SER A 34 -11.12 -23.62 -20.40
CA SER A 34 -11.54 -22.42 -21.14
C SER A 34 -11.68 -21.18 -20.24
N LEU A 35 -12.05 -21.34 -18.95
CA LEU A 35 -12.10 -20.26 -17.98
C LEU A 35 -10.68 -19.78 -17.58
N GLN A 36 -9.72 -20.70 -17.46
CA GLN A 36 -8.31 -20.34 -17.21
C GLN A 36 -7.70 -19.57 -18.39
N LEU A 37 -7.98 -19.98 -19.63
CA LEU A 37 -7.57 -19.22 -20.82
C LEU A 37 -8.25 -17.85 -20.89
N LEU A 38 -9.54 -17.78 -20.55
CA LEU A 38 -10.25 -16.49 -20.49
C LEU A 38 -9.65 -15.57 -19.43
N LEU A 39 -9.29 -16.08 -18.26
CA LEU A 39 -8.60 -15.30 -17.23
C LEU A 39 -7.31 -14.68 -17.79
N ARG A 40 -6.48 -15.47 -18.48
CA ARG A 40 -5.23 -14.97 -19.12
C ARG A 40 -5.50 -13.93 -20.21
N ALA A 41 -6.53 -14.13 -21.03
CA ALA A 41 -6.92 -13.18 -22.07
C ALA A 41 -7.42 -11.85 -21.47
N GLU A 42 -8.26 -11.90 -20.42
CA GLU A 42 -8.77 -10.70 -19.73
C GLU A 42 -7.65 -9.94 -18.97
N GLN A 43 -6.66 -10.64 -18.43
CA GLN A 43 -5.44 -10.02 -17.88
C GLN A 43 -4.67 -9.25 -18.96
N GLY A 44 -4.51 -9.86 -20.15
CA GLY A 44 -3.84 -9.22 -21.27
C GLY A 44 -4.60 -8.01 -21.84
N CYS A 45 -5.93 -8.02 -21.75
CA CYS A 45 -6.80 -6.89 -22.11
C CYS A 45 -6.94 -5.83 -21.01
N ALA A 46 -6.29 -6.01 -19.87
CA ALA A 46 -6.43 -5.14 -18.67
C ALA A 46 -7.88 -4.99 -18.18
N ASN A 47 -8.74 -5.99 -18.41
CA ASN A 47 -10.13 -6.01 -17.94
C ASN A 47 -10.19 -6.53 -16.48
N TRP A 48 -9.72 -5.73 -15.56
CA TRP A 48 -9.50 -6.12 -14.16
C TRP A 48 -10.77 -6.56 -13.42
N VAL A 49 -11.92 -6.01 -13.78
CA VAL A 49 -13.22 -6.40 -13.20
C VAL A 49 -13.51 -7.87 -13.51
N GLU A 50 -13.33 -8.26 -14.78
CA GLU A 50 -13.57 -9.64 -15.22
C GLU A 50 -12.48 -10.60 -14.69
N VAL A 51 -11.24 -10.13 -14.57
CA VAL A 51 -10.15 -10.90 -13.95
C VAL A 51 -10.51 -11.28 -12.51
N VAL A 52 -10.98 -10.34 -11.69
CA VAL A 52 -11.42 -10.61 -10.31
C VAL A 52 -12.57 -11.62 -10.29
N ARG A 53 -13.57 -11.43 -11.15
CA ARG A 53 -14.71 -12.34 -11.24
C ARG A 53 -14.30 -13.78 -11.61
N LEU A 54 -13.42 -13.91 -12.60
CA LEU A 54 -12.93 -15.22 -13.06
C LEU A 54 -12.04 -15.89 -12.02
N ALA A 55 -11.15 -15.16 -11.37
CA ALA A 55 -10.29 -15.70 -10.31
C ALA A 55 -11.13 -16.31 -9.18
N ARG A 56 -12.14 -15.57 -8.69
CA ARG A 56 -13.08 -16.06 -7.66
C ARG A 56 -13.92 -17.25 -8.13
N LEU A 57 -14.34 -17.24 -9.40
CA LEU A 57 -15.09 -18.36 -9.99
C LEU A 57 -14.23 -19.63 -10.05
N LEU A 58 -12.97 -19.51 -10.49
CA LEU A 58 -12.03 -20.64 -10.57
C LEU A 58 -11.68 -21.17 -9.18
N GLN A 59 -11.50 -20.28 -8.19
CA GLN A 59 -11.32 -20.65 -6.78
C GLN A 59 -12.52 -21.46 -6.26
N LYS A 60 -13.74 -20.97 -6.48
CA LYS A 60 -14.98 -21.66 -6.06
C LYS A 60 -15.16 -23.04 -6.69
N ARG A 61 -14.51 -23.29 -7.82
CA ARG A 61 -14.53 -24.59 -8.54
C ARG A 61 -13.31 -25.45 -8.26
N ASP A 62 -12.51 -25.11 -7.25
CA ASP A 62 -11.26 -25.79 -6.91
C ASP A 62 -10.25 -25.91 -8.06
N ALA A 63 -10.39 -25.01 -9.08
CA ALA A 63 -9.53 -24.97 -10.26
C ALA A 63 -8.39 -23.95 -10.15
N LEU A 64 -8.37 -23.17 -9.08
CA LEU A 64 -7.31 -22.24 -8.70
C LEU A 64 -7.18 -22.27 -7.17
N ALA A 65 -5.96 -22.55 -6.68
CA ALA A 65 -5.69 -22.57 -5.26
C ALA A 65 -6.03 -21.21 -4.61
N SER A 66 -6.51 -21.22 -3.37
CA SER A 66 -7.00 -20.04 -2.67
C SER A 66 -5.97 -18.91 -2.62
N GLU A 67 -4.71 -19.23 -2.32
CA GLU A 67 -3.60 -18.28 -2.27
C GLU A 67 -3.31 -17.68 -3.66
N ALA A 68 -3.28 -18.51 -4.70
CA ALA A 68 -3.07 -18.06 -6.07
C ALA A 68 -4.23 -17.16 -6.56
N ALA A 69 -5.47 -17.49 -6.21
CA ALA A 69 -6.64 -16.68 -6.52
C ALA A 69 -6.57 -15.31 -5.82
N ALA A 70 -6.22 -15.29 -4.53
CA ALA A 70 -6.03 -14.07 -3.77
C ALA A 70 -4.92 -13.19 -4.39
N GLY A 71 -3.80 -13.77 -4.78
CA GLY A 71 -2.72 -13.05 -5.46
C GLY A 71 -3.17 -12.41 -6.78
N VAL A 72 -3.94 -13.13 -7.60
CA VAL A 72 -4.50 -12.60 -8.86
C VAL A 72 -5.49 -11.47 -8.60
N VAL A 73 -6.36 -11.61 -7.60
CA VAL A 73 -7.33 -10.58 -7.21
C VAL A 73 -6.60 -9.31 -6.74
N VAL A 74 -5.62 -9.44 -5.84
CA VAL A 74 -4.84 -8.30 -5.36
C VAL A 74 -4.10 -7.59 -6.49
N ALA A 75 -3.46 -8.32 -7.40
CA ALA A 75 -2.77 -7.74 -8.56
C ALA A 75 -3.74 -6.98 -9.49
N ALA A 76 -4.91 -7.56 -9.77
CA ALA A 76 -5.94 -6.93 -10.58
C ALA A 76 -6.49 -5.65 -9.91
N ARG A 77 -6.76 -5.69 -8.60
CA ARG A 77 -7.23 -4.54 -7.83
C ARG A 77 -6.18 -3.42 -7.77
N LEU A 78 -4.90 -3.76 -7.57
CA LEU A 78 -3.80 -2.78 -7.60
C LEU A 78 -3.77 -2.06 -8.95
N SER A 79 -3.80 -2.80 -10.05
CA SER A 79 -3.80 -2.21 -11.40
C SER A 79 -5.03 -1.32 -11.63
N GLN A 80 -6.21 -1.77 -11.17
CA GLN A 80 -7.46 -1.02 -11.28
C GLN A 80 -7.43 0.28 -10.49
N LEU A 81 -7.02 0.23 -9.22
CA LEU A 81 -6.93 1.40 -8.33
C LEU A 81 -5.88 2.40 -8.81
N THR A 82 -4.71 1.92 -9.23
CA THR A 82 -3.65 2.79 -9.77
C THR A 82 -4.12 3.55 -11.01
N ALA A 83 -4.83 2.88 -11.92
CA ALA A 83 -5.40 3.53 -13.10
C ALA A 83 -6.52 4.55 -12.76
N GLN A 84 -7.11 4.45 -11.57
CA GLN A 84 -8.19 5.33 -11.10
C GLN A 84 -7.71 6.41 -10.11
N ALA A 85 -6.43 6.47 -9.79
CA ALA A 85 -5.91 7.39 -8.76
C ALA A 85 -6.22 8.87 -9.03
N GLY A 86 -6.42 9.27 -10.28
CA GLY A 86 -6.82 10.62 -10.68
C GLY A 86 -8.35 10.89 -10.66
N ASP A 87 -9.18 9.85 -10.51
CA ASP A 87 -10.66 9.94 -10.47
C ASP A 87 -11.17 9.44 -9.12
N LEU A 88 -11.33 10.36 -8.17
CA LEU A 88 -11.73 10.05 -6.80
C LEU A 88 -13.09 9.33 -6.74
N GLN A 89 -14.07 9.73 -7.56
CA GLN A 89 -15.40 9.11 -7.53
C GLN A 89 -15.35 7.66 -8.00
N ARG A 90 -14.57 7.39 -9.05
CA ARG A 90 -14.38 6.05 -9.58
C ARG A 90 -13.59 5.18 -8.61
N LEU A 91 -12.52 5.71 -8.01
CA LEU A 91 -11.73 5.03 -6.99
C LEU A 91 -12.58 4.67 -5.77
N GLN A 92 -13.38 5.61 -5.25
CA GLN A 92 -14.27 5.36 -4.11
C GLN A 92 -15.32 4.28 -4.42
N ARG A 93 -15.91 4.29 -5.62
CA ARG A 93 -16.86 3.24 -6.04
C ARG A 93 -16.17 1.88 -6.09
N THR A 94 -14.99 1.82 -6.67
CA THR A 94 -14.21 0.57 -6.73
C THR A 94 -13.84 0.09 -5.33
N TRP A 95 -13.32 0.98 -4.47
CA TRP A 95 -12.98 0.66 -3.09
C TRP A 95 -14.18 0.10 -2.31
N ARG A 96 -15.34 0.77 -2.36
CA ARG A 96 -16.57 0.31 -1.70
C ARG A 96 -17.08 -1.04 -2.19
N SER A 97 -16.74 -1.45 -3.42
CA SER A 97 -17.15 -2.75 -4.00
C SER A 97 -16.23 -3.91 -3.58
N MET A 98 -15.18 -3.63 -2.87
CA MET A 98 -14.23 -4.64 -2.37
C MET A 98 -14.76 -5.33 -1.12
N ASP A 99 -14.29 -6.55 -0.89
CA ASP A 99 -14.63 -7.28 0.32
C ASP A 99 -13.73 -6.88 1.51
N GLU A 100 -14.03 -7.43 2.67
CA GLU A 100 -13.32 -7.11 3.92
C GLU A 100 -11.83 -7.50 3.87
N GLN A 101 -11.49 -8.61 3.22
CA GLN A 101 -10.10 -9.06 3.07
C GLN A 101 -9.32 -8.10 2.16
N GLU A 102 -9.94 -7.66 1.08
CA GLU A 102 -9.36 -6.66 0.18
C GLU A 102 -9.13 -5.32 0.91
N HIS A 103 -10.10 -4.86 1.72
CA HIS A 103 -9.97 -3.62 2.50
C HIS A 103 -8.82 -3.66 3.53
N ARG A 104 -8.55 -4.84 4.08
CA ARG A 104 -7.49 -5.05 5.08
C ARG A 104 -6.11 -5.29 4.47
N HIS A 105 -6.04 -5.48 3.14
CA HIS A 105 -4.77 -5.82 2.48
C HIS A 105 -3.84 -4.60 2.41
N PRO A 106 -2.60 -4.66 3.00
CA PRO A 106 -1.71 -3.50 3.14
C PRO A 106 -1.44 -2.77 1.82
N ARG A 107 -1.11 -3.49 0.76
CA ARG A 107 -0.79 -2.90 -0.55
C ARG A 107 -1.97 -2.17 -1.17
N LEU A 108 -3.20 -2.67 -1.03
CA LEU A 108 -4.40 -2.01 -1.54
C LEU A 108 -4.70 -0.75 -0.73
N ALA A 109 -4.63 -0.85 0.59
CA ALA A 109 -4.80 0.26 1.51
C ALA A 109 -3.80 1.40 1.23
N ALA A 110 -2.52 1.08 0.99
CA ALA A 110 -1.49 2.07 0.65
C ALA A 110 -1.84 2.87 -0.60
N VAL A 111 -2.26 2.20 -1.69
CA VAL A 111 -2.63 2.87 -2.95
C VAL A 111 -3.85 3.78 -2.75
N VAL A 112 -4.87 3.29 -2.06
CA VAL A 112 -6.11 4.04 -1.82
C VAL A 112 -5.85 5.23 -0.90
N ALA A 113 -5.09 5.05 0.18
CA ALA A 113 -4.75 6.13 1.11
C ALA A 113 -3.96 7.25 0.43
N ARG A 114 -2.96 6.90 -0.39
CA ARG A 114 -2.21 7.88 -1.19
C ARG A 114 -3.12 8.64 -2.16
N ALA A 115 -4.07 7.96 -2.80
CA ALA A 115 -5.00 8.61 -3.71
C ALA A 115 -5.96 9.56 -2.99
N PHE A 116 -6.47 9.20 -1.80
CA PHE A 116 -7.28 10.08 -0.98
C PHE A 116 -6.48 11.31 -0.50
N ALA A 117 -5.27 11.11 0.00
CA ALA A 117 -4.40 12.20 0.45
C ALA A 117 -4.06 13.17 -0.70
N ALA A 118 -3.77 12.65 -1.90
CA ALA A 118 -3.52 13.47 -3.09
C ALA A 118 -4.72 14.34 -3.51
N GLN A 119 -5.94 13.96 -3.12
CA GLN A 119 -7.17 14.72 -3.34
C GLN A 119 -7.62 15.50 -2.09
N SER A 120 -6.72 15.64 -1.11
CA SER A 120 -6.96 16.35 0.16
C SER A 120 -8.06 15.72 1.04
N ASP A 121 -8.42 14.46 0.84
CA ASP A 121 -9.33 13.71 1.71
C ASP A 121 -8.51 12.92 2.77
N GLU A 122 -7.82 13.68 3.62
CA GLU A 122 -6.95 13.13 4.66
C GLU A 122 -7.69 12.25 5.68
N ALA A 123 -8.95 12.59 5.98
CA ALA A 123 -9.77 11.81 6.89
C ALA A 123 -10.12 10.43 6.32
N ALA A 124 -10.39 10.33 5.01
CA ALA A 124 -10.59 9.03 4.36
C ALA A 124 -9.29 8.24 4.29
N ALA A 125 -8.16 8.89 3.95
CA ALA A 125 -6.85 8.25 3.94
C ALA A 125 -6.52 7.65 5.32
N ARG A 126 -6.74 8.41 6.39
CA ARG A 126 -6.53 7.96 7.78
C ARG A 126 -7.34 6.71 8.09
N ARG A 127 -8.66 6.73 7.84
CA ARG A 127 -9.54 5.58 8.11
C ARG A 127 -9.13 4.31 7.37
N VAL A 128 -8.68 4.44 6.11
CA VAL A 128 -8.19 3.31 5.31
C VAL A 128 -6.94 2.70 5.94
N LEU A 129 -5.99 3.53 6.36
CA LEU A 129 -4.75 3.08 6.98
C LEU A 129 -4.99 2.43 8.36
N GLU A 130 -5.84 3.04 9.19
CA GLU A 130 -6.21 2.49 10.51
C GLU A 130 -6.83 1.10 10.37
N LEU A 131 -7.79 0.92 9.47
CA LEU A 131 -8.44 -0.38 9.23
C LEU A 131 -7.45 -1.46 8.80
N ALA A 132 -6.51 -1.13 7.91
CA ALA A 132 -5.51 -2.07 7.44
C ALA A 132 -4.48 -2.40 8.53
N LEU A 133 -3.99 -1.41 9.28
CA LEU A 133 -3.02 -1.59 10.38
C LEU A 133 -3.59 -2.38 11.58
N GLU A 134 -4.91 -2.28 11.82
CA GLU A 134 -5.57 -3.09 12.84
C GLU A 134 -5.64 -4.57 12.44
N ALA A 135 -5.73 -4.87 11.15
CA ALA A 135 -5.79 -6.22 10.63
C ALA A 135 -4.41 -6.86 10.49
N GLU A 136 -3.48 -6.12 9.90
CA GLU A 136 -2.11 -6.57 9.66
C GLU A 136 -1.16 -5.39 9.85
N TRP A 137 -0.20 -5.55 10.77
CA TRP A 137 0.79 -4.53 11.05
C TRP A 137 1.84 -4.49 9.93
N ASP A 138 1.97 -3.36 9.26
CA ASP A 138 2.86 -3.17 8.13
C ASP A 138 3.66 -1.86 8.28
N ALA A 139 4.98 -1.96 8.18
CA ALA A 139 5.89 -0.83 8.36
C ALA A 139 5.69 0.28 7.32
N GLU A 140 5.40 -0.08 6.06
CA GLU A 140 5.14 0.92 5.01
C GLU A 140 3.86 1.71 5.30
N LEU A 141 2.81 1.04 5.79
CA LEU A 141 1.57 1.70 6.19
C LEU A 141 1.76 2.62 7.40
N VAL A 142 2.57 2.19 8.38
CA VAL A 142 2.91 3.03 9.55
C VAL A 142 3.63 4.29 9.11
N LEU A 143 4.60 4.19 8.22
CA LEU A 143 5.31 5.35 7.67
C LEU A 143 4.39 6.26 6.83
N LEU A 144 3.49 5.65 6.05
CA LEU A 144 2.50 6.38 5.28
C LEU A 144 1.49 7.12 6.18
N TYR A 145 1.13 6.51 7.32
CA TYR A 145 0.27 7.14 8.33
C TYR A 145 0.84 8.45 8.87
N GLY A 146 2.16 8.57 8.94
CA GLY A 146 2.86 9.79 9.31
C GLY A 146 2.89 10.88 8.25
N GLN A 147 2.53 10.57 7.01
CA GLN A 147 2.49 11.51 5.89
C GLN A 147 1.10 12.18 5.82
N THR A 148 0.96 13.33 6.45
CA THR A 148 -0.32 14.06 6.54
C THR A 148 -0.09 15.55 6.69
N VAL A 149 -1.18 16.32 6.63
CA VAL A 149 -1.18 17.76 6.93
C VAL A 149 -1.36 18.02 8.43
N ALA A 150 -0.92 19.19 8.90
CA ALA A 150 -0.95 19.54 10.32
C ALA A 150 -2.36 19.45 10.95
N ALA A 151 -3.41 19.80 10.19
CA ALA A 151 -4.79 19.74 10.67
C ALA A 151 -5.24 18.32 11.09
N GLU A 152 -4.70 17.28 10.47
CA GLU A 152 -5.03 15.87 10.73
C GLU A 152 -4.02 15.17 11.64
N ALA A 153 -2.98 15.85 12.12
CA ALA A 153 -1.91 15.22 12.88
C ALA A 153 -2.35 14.82 14.30
N LEU A 154 -3.19 15.61 14.97
CA LEU A 154 -3.62 15.32 16.35
C LEU A 154 -4.36 13.98 16.49
N PRO A 155 -5.41 13.69 15.70
CA PRO A 155 -6.07 12.38 15.77
C PRO A 155 -5.13 11.22 15.47
N ARG A 156 -4.15 11.44 14.58
CA ARG A 156 -3.14 10.41 14.24
C ARG A 156 -2.14 10.20 15.38
N ILE A 157 -1.76 11.24 16.12
CA ILE A 157 -0.91 11.11 17.31
C ILE A 157 -1.61 10.27 18.37
N GLU A 158 -2.87 10.56 18.69
CA GLU A 158 -3.65 9.84 19.69
C GLU A 158 -3.73 8.33 19.34
N GLN A 159 -4.05 8.01 18.09
CA GLN A 159 -4.11 6.63 17.64
C GLN A 159 -2.74 5.94 17.62
N ALA A 160 -1.68 6.63 17.19
CA ALA A 160 -0.33 6.07 17.15
C ALA A 160 0.24 5.87 18.57
N GLU A 161 -0.08 6.75 19.53
CA GLU A 161 0.27 6.55 20.96
C GLU A 161 -0.47 5.32 21.53
N ALA A 162 -1.72 5.05 21.14
CA ALA A 162 -2.43 3.83 21.53
C ALA A 162 -1.77 2.56 20.95
N TRP A 163 -1.29 2.61 19.71
CA TRP A 163 -0.51 1.51 19.12
C TRP A 163 0.83 1.32 19.81
N LEU A 164 1.50 2.40 20.23
CA LEU A 164 2.79 2.35 20.91
C LEU A 164 2.71 1.58 22.23
N LEU A 165 1.58 1.63 22.94
CA LEU A 165 1.36 0.82 24.16
C LEU A 165 1.47 -0.70 23.89
N ARG A 166 1.13 -1.14 22.68
CA ARG A 166 1.21 -2.55 22.28
C ARG A 166 2.54 -2.89 21.59
N ARG A 167 3.25 -1.89 21.05
CA ARG A 167 4.47 -2.02 20.22
C ARG A 167 5.53 -0.98 20.63
N PRO A 168 6.03 -1.03 21.88
CA PRO A 168 6.88 0.05 22.41
C PRO A 168 8.26 0.15 21.74
N GLN A 169 8.69 -0.90 21.04
CA GLN A 169 10.00 -0.98 20.38
C GLN A 169 9.87 -0.99 18.83
N ASP A 170 8.83 -0.39 18.30
CA ASP A 170 8.64 -0.27 16.86
C ASP A 170 9.26 1.04 16.36
N ALA A 171 10.38 0.92 15.64
CA ALA A 171 11.16 2.07 15.19
C ALA A 171 10.40 2.94 14.18
N GLU A 172 9.62 2.33 13.29
CA GLU A 172 8.82 3.02 12.28
C GLU A 172 7.66 3.78 12.92
N LEU A 173 7.03 3.20 13.95
CA LEU A 173 5.96 3.85 14.70
C LEU A 173 6.50 5.06 15.49
N LEU A 174 7.65 4.93 16.13
CA LEU A 174 8.31 6.01 16.82
C LEU A 174 8.72 7.14 15.87
N LEU A 175 9.25 6.81 14.69
CA LEU A 175 9.55 7.78 13.64
C LEU A 175 8.28 8.52 13.19
N THR A 176 7.20 7.78 13.00
CA THR A 176 5.89 8.32 12.61
C THR A 176 5.36 9.27 13.66
N LEU A 177 5.36 8.88 14.94
CA LEU A 177 4.99 9.75 16.06
C LEU A 177 5.86 11.02 16.15
N GLY A 178 7.16 10.85 15.96
CA GLY A 178 8.08 12.00 15.94
C GLY A 178 7.73 13.00 14.85
N ARG A 179 7.46 12.54 13.62
CA ARG A 179 7.06 13.39 12.49
C ARG A 179 5.70 14.08 12.72
N LEU A 180 4.72 13.36 13.23
CA LEU A 180 3.41 13.93 13.57
C LEU A 180 3.52 15.00 14.66
N CYS A 181 4.33 14.76 15.70
CA CYS A 181 4.61 15.73 16.74
C CYS A 181 5.34 16.98 16.21
N LEU A 182 6.23 16.83 15.21
CA LEU A 182 6.86 17.98 14.53
C LEU A 182 5.82 18.86 13.84
N LEU A 183 4.84 18.28 13.14
CA LEU A 183 3.77 19.02 12.49
C LEU A 183 2.94 19.85 13.48
N GLN A 184 2.81 19.38 14.74
CA GLN A 184 2.09 20.04 15.82
C GLN A 184 2.99 20.90 16.71
N GLN A 185 4.26 21.07 16.36
CA GLN A 185 5.27 21.81 17.15
C GLN A 185 5.42 21.30 18.60
N LEU A 186 5.11 20.02 18.83
CA LEU A 186 5.28 19.34 20.12
C LEU A 186 6.74 18.89 20.28
N TRP A 187 7.66 19.87 20.31
CA TRP A 187 9.12 19.66 20.20
C TRP A 187 9.69 18.63 21.16
N GLY A 188 9.26 18.67 22.43
CA GLY A 188 9.76 17.74 23.45
C GLY A 188 9.30 16.30 23.24
N LYS A 189 8.05 16.08 22.76
CA LYS A 189 7.56 14.75 22.38
C LYS A 189 8.26 14.28 21.10
N ALA A 190 8.35 15.14 20.10
CA ALA A 190 9.00 14.84 18.82
C ALA A 190 10.44 14.37 19.03
N GLN A 191 11.24 15.11 19.83
CA GLN A 191 12.63 14.75 20.11
C GLN A 191 12.72 13.36 20.75
N ARG A 192 11.96 13.08 21.80
CA ARG A 192 11.99 11.78 22.49
C ARG A 192 11.64 10.61 21.56
N TYR A 193 10.59 10.75 20.75
CA TYR A 193 10.21 9.69 19.82
C TYR A 193 11.26 9.47 18.72
N LEU A 194 11.82 10.55 18.17
CA LEU A 194 12.84 10.44 17.13
C LEU A 194 14.17 9.89 17.67
N GLU A 195 14.58 10.26 18.87
CA GLU A 195 15.77 9.70 19.51
C GLU A 195 15.60 8.21 19.81
N ALA A 196 14.42 7.79 20.28
CA ALA A 196 14.11 6.37 20.48
C ALA A 196 14.10 5.58 19.17
N SER A 197 13.49 6.12 18.11
CA SER A 197 13.51 5.50 16.78
C SER A 197 14.95 5.36 16.25
N ASP A 198 15.77 6.41 16.37
CA ASP A 198 17.15 6.41 15.91
C ASP A 198 18.03 5.40 16.68
N ALA A 199 17.82 5.25 17.99
CA ALA A 199 18.50 4.27 18.81
C ALA A 199 18.15 2.84 18.37
N LEU A 200 16.86 2.49 18.25
CA LEU A 200 16.41 1.16 17.81
C LEU A 200 16.91 0.81 16.40
N SER A 201 16.86 1.76 15.48
CA SER A 201 17.35 1.55 14.10
C SER A 201 18.87 1.31 14.10
N SER A 202 19.62 2.00 14.97
CA SER A 202 21.06 1.84 15.11
C SER A 202 21.43 0.49 15.74
N GLU A 203 20.72 0.05 16.78
CA GLU A 203 20.90 -1.25 17.43
C GLU A 203 20.59 -2.42 16.47
N ALA A 204 19.57 -2.26 15.62
CA ALA A 204 19.24 -3.23 14.59
C ALA A 204 20.23 -3.25 13.40
N GLY A 205 21.24 -2.39 13.39
CA GLY A 205 22.17 -2.25 12.27
C GLY A 205 21.51 -1.71 11.00
N SER A 206 20.34 -1.07 11.13
CA SER A 206 19.62 -0.50 10.00
C SER A 206 20.39 0.67 9.40
N GLN A 207 20.42 0.70 8.06
CA GLN A 207 20.95 1.85 7.31
C GLN A 207 19.86 2.87 6.98
N ASP A 208 18.74 2.85 7.71
CA ASP A 208 17.70 3.88 7.60
C ASP A 208 18.02 5.06 8.53
N PHE A 209 18.37 6.18 7.94
CA PHE A 209 18.70 7.43 8.63
C PHE A 209 17.52 8.41 8.69
N SER A 210 16.30 7.93 8.47
CA SER A 210 15.11 8.77 8.46
C SER A 210 14.85 9.46 9.77
N ALA A 211 15.13 8.78 10.90
CA ALA A 211 15.02 9.38 12.23
C ALA A 211 16.08 10.47 12.47
N ALA A 212 17.33 10.21 12.08
CA ALA A 212 18.41 11.20 12.15
C ALA A 212 18.09 12.45 11.29
N LEU A 213 17.52 12.27 10.11
CA LEU A 213 17.09 13.37 9.25
C LEU A 213 15.97 14.20 9.90
N ALA A 214 14.98 13.53 10.50
CA ALA A 214 13.89 14.20 11.23
C ALA A 214 14.38 14.94 12.46
N LEU A 215 15.37 14.40 13.20
CA LEU A 215 16.04 15.09 14.30
C LEU A 215 16.81 16.35 13.83
N ALA A 216 17.50 16.26 12.69
CA ALA A 216 18.17 17.40 12.11
C ALA A 216 17.18 18.53 11.78
N GLN A 217 16.03 18.21 11.18
CA GLN A 217 14.95 19.16 10.88
C GLN A 217 14.37 19.79 12.17
N LEU A 218 14.17 18.98 13.22
CA LEU A 218 13.71 19.46 14.53
C LEU A 218 14.68 20.49 15.12
N PHE A 219 15.97 20.16 15.15
CA PHE A 219 16.99 21.07 15.70
C PHE A 219 17.17 22.34 14.88
N GLU A 220 17.02 22.24 13.56
CA GLU A 220 17.03 23.42 12.68
C GLU A 220 15.87 24.36 12.99
N GLN A 221 14.64 23.83 13.16
CA GLN A 221 13.47 24.63 13.53
C GLN A 221 13.57 25.26 14.93
N GLN A 222 14.36 24.65 15.83
CA GLN A 222 14.69 25.21 17.14
C GLN A 222 15.85 26.22 17.13
N GLY A 223 16.47 26.46 15.98
CA GLY A 223 17.65 27.34 15.87
C GLY A 223 18.95 26.69 16.37
N ARG A 224 18.97 25.39 16.67
CA ARG A 224 20.12 24.62 17.17
C ARG A 224 21.00 24.10 16.02
N ALA A 225 21.62 25.02 15.31
CA ALA A 225 22.30 24.73 14.04
C ALA A 225 23.44 23.69 14.16
N ASP A 226 24.16 23.63 15.27
CA ASP A 226 25.26 22.68 15.46
C ASP A 226 24.72 21.24 15.63
N ALA A 227 23.67 21.07 16.41
CA ALA A 227 23.01 19.78 16.57
C ALA A 227 22.40 19.31 15.23
N ALA A 228 21.73 20.21 14.50
CA ALA A 228 21.19 19.91 13.19
C ALA A 228 22.28 19.43 12.22
N ARG A 229 23.41 20.13 12.13
CA ARG A 229 24.56 19.76 11.28
C ARG A 229 25.12 18.37 11.63
N GLN A 230 25.18 18.01 12.89
CA GLN A 230 25.66 16.71 13.33
C GLN A 230 24.77 15.58 12.81
N HIS A 231 23.44 15.73 12.97
CA HIS A 231 22.49 14.72 12.47
C HIS A 231 22.43 14.65 10.95
N TYR A 232 22.52 15.79 10.22
CA TYR A 232 22.64 15.79 8.77
C TYR A 232 23.89 15.06 8.27
N ARG A 233 25.05 15.29 8.92
CA ARG A 233 26.30 14.57 8.58
C ARG A 233 26.15 13.08 8.78
N ARG A 234 25.54 12.64 9.88
CA ARG A 234 25.29 11.22 10.15
C ARG A 234 24.40 10.60 9.07
N ALA A 235 23.32 11.26 8.69
CA ALA A 235 22.44 10.82 7.61
C ALA A 235 23.14 10.78 6.24
N ALA A 236 24.03 11.73 5.96
CA ALA A 236 24.78 11.80 4.71
C ALA A 236 25.85 10.69 4.59
N LEU A 237 26.60 10.44 5.65
CA LEU A 237 27.66 9.42 5.69
C LEU A 237 27.11 8.01 5.53
N GLY A 238 25.94 7.73 6.10
CA GLY A 238 25.29 6.43 5.94
C GLY A 238 24.78 6.15 4.53
N ARG A 239 24.54 7.17 3.71
CA ARG A 239 24.21 7.00 2.28
C ARG A 239 25.40 6.65 1.40
N GLN A 240 26.61 7.05 1.77
CA GLN A 240 27.82 6.81 0.98
C GLN A 240 28.34 5.37 1.07
N GLY A 241 27.94 4.58 2.07
CA GLY A 241 28.25 3.16 2.17
C GLY A 241 27.50 2.24 1.19
N LYS A 242 26.70 2.81 0.29
CA LYS A 242 25.91 2.08 -0.72
C LYS A 242 26.46 2.16 -2.15
N SER A 243 27.67 2.66 -2.33
CA SER A 243 28.32 2.74 -3.67
C SER A 243 29.23 1.57 -3.91
#